data_b496a7f29a30004f8486a030cb9e9f01
#
_entry.id   b496a7f29a30004f8486a030cb9e9f01
#
_cell.length_a   1.000
_cell.length_b   1.000
_cell.length_c   1.000
_cell.angle_alpha   90.00
_cell.angle_beta   90.00
_cell.angle_gamma   90.00
#
_symmetry.space_group_name_H-M   'P 1'
#
loop_
_entity.id
_entity.type
_entity.pdbx_description
1 polymer ?
#
loop_
_entity_poly.entity_id
_entity_poly.type
_entity_poly.pdbx_seq_one_letter_code
_entity_poly.pdbx_strand_id
1 'polypeptide(L)'
;MADRHLEPVTPELRARWGAFAWSAENAVKAKEIVGRYPAGRQRSAVMPLLDLAQRQVGAETNTQGWLPIPVMEYVASYLDMPVIRVVEVATFYIMYNLVPVGRFHVQVCGTTPCMLRGSDDIIAACQKRGMKMGHTTDDGLWTLTEVECMGNCASAPMVQINDDNFEDLTADRLDAVLDALAAGKQPKAGTQEPGRHTVEPAGALSSLKDMVESNHDYRGEW
;
A
#
# COMPACT_ATOMS: atom_id res chain seq x y z
N MET A 1 13.33 -9.29 -4.60
CA MET A 1 12.24 -9.48 -3.61
C MET A 1 12.84 -9.24 -2.23
N ALA A 2 12.37 -8.26 -1.48
CA ALA A 2 12.83 -8.05 -0.11
C ALA A 2 12.53 -9.31 0.72
N ASP A 3 13.48 -9.71 1.54
CA ASP A 3 13.34 -10.90 2.38
C ASP A 3 12.27 -10.60 3.44
N ARG A 4 11.13 -11.30 3.36
CA ARG A 4 9.96 -11.03 4.19
C ARG A 4 10.07 -11.81 5.50
N HIS A 5 10.65 -11.18 6.51
CA HIS A 5 10.73 -11.73 7.85
C HIS A 5 9.59 -11.23 8.73
N LEU A 6 9.12 -12.11 9.61
CA LEU A 6 8.30 -11.70 10.73
C LEU A 6 9.16 -10.96 11.76
N GLU A 7 8.60 -9.91 12.36
CA GLU A 7 9.23 -9.26 13.50
C GLU A 7 9.37 -10.28 14.64
N PRO A 8 10.59 -10.42 15.23
CA PRO A 8 10.80 -11.35 16.34
C PRO A 8 9.91 -11.00 17.53
N VAL A 9 9.33 -12.03 18.15
CA VAL A 9 8.50 -11.84 19.36
C VAL A 9 9.41 -11.61 20.55
N THR A 10 9.57 -10.35 20.96
CA THR A 10 10.32 -9.95 22.16
C THR A 10 9.37 -9.65 23.33
N PRO A 11 9.87 -9.62 24.58
CA PRO A 11 9.08 -9.16 25.72
C PRO A 11 8.52 -7.74 25.53
N GLU A 12 9.27 -6.84 24.91
CA GLU A 12 8.87 -5.46 24.61
C GLU A 12 7.73 -5.43 23.58
N LEU A 13 7.82 -6.24 22.53
CA LEU A 13 6.74 -6.39 21.53
C LEU A 13 5.46 -6.91 22.19
N ARG A 14 5.59 -7.90 23.07
CA ARG A 14 4.46 -8.44 23.86
C ARG A 14 3.90 -7.40 24.82
N ALA A 15 4.73 -6.63 25.49
CA ALA A 15 4.28 -5.57 26.38
C ALA A 15 3.49 -4.48 25.62
N ARG A 16 3.92 -4.16 24.40
CA ARG A 16 3.27 -3.14 23.57
C ARG A 16 1.97 -3.62 22.95
N TRP A 17 1.96 -4.80 22.37
CA TRP A 17 0.87 -5.28 21.52
C TRP A 17 0.08 -6.47 22.08
N GLY A 18 0.49 -7.04 23.20
CA GLY A 18 -0.18 -8.21 23.80
C GLY A 18 -1.60 -7.94 24.31
N ALA A 19 -1.92 -6.66 24.57
CA ALA A 19 -3.25 -6.20 24.93
C ALA A 19 -3.99 -5.54 23.75
N PHE A 20 -3.56 -5.79 22.50
CA PHE A 20 -4.24 -5.23 21.33
C PHE A 20 -5.71 -5.62 21.31
N ALA A 21 -6.55 -4.64 21.03
CA ALA A 21 -7.97 -4.80 20.80
C ALA A 21 -8.42 -3.76 19.77
N TRP A 22 -9.51 -4.02 19.09
CA TRP A 22 -10.10 -3.02 18.20
C TRP A 22 -10.42 -1.73 18.96
N SER A 23 -10.09 -0.59 18.38
CA SER A 23 -10.65 0.70 18.82
C SER A 23 -12.18 0.64 18.70
N ALA A 24 -12.88 1.54 19.41
CA ALA A 24 -14.34 1.57 19.36
C ALA A 24 -14.90 1.67 17.94
N GLU A 25 -14.26 2.47 17.07
CA GLU A 25 -14.61 2.60 15.66
C GLU A 25 -14.32 1.32 14.89
N ASN A 26 -13.13 0.74 15.05
CA ASN A 26 -12.72 -0.46 14.33
C ASN A 26 -13.47 -1.71 14.80
N ALA A 27 -13.95 -1.75 16.04
CA ALA A 27 -14.81 -2.83 16.50
C ALA A 27 -16.14 -2.88 15.72
N VAL A 28 -16.71 -1.72 15.38
CA VAL A 28 -17.90 -1.64 14.53
C VAL A 28 -17.57 -2.13 13.11
N LYS A 29 -16.49 -1.60 12.52
CA LYS A 29 -16.03 -2.01 11.18
C LYS A 29 -15.72 -3.52 11.10
N ALA A 30 -15.02 -4.06 12.10
CA ALA A 30 -14.71 -5.48 12.16
C ALA A 30 -15.97 -6.35 12.19
N LYS A 31 -16.97 -5.95 12.96
CA LYS A 31 -18.27 -6.66 13.00
C LYS A 31 -19.00 -6.60 11.66
N GLU A 32 -19.01 -5.44 11.00
CA GLU A 32 -19.59 -5.28 9.66
C GLU A 32 -18.87 -6.12 8.62
N ILE A 33 -17.53 -6.15 8.65
CA ILE A 33 -16.70 -6.97 7.75
C ILE A 33 -17.07 -8.45 7.90
N VAL A 34 -17.11 -8.96 9.13
CA VAL A 34 -17.45 -10.36 9.39
C VAL A 34 -18.89 -10.67 8.96
N GLY A 35 -19.81 -9.72 9.16
CA GLY A 35 -21.22 -9.84 8.76
C GLY A 35 -21.46 -9.94 7.25
N ARG A 36 -20.49 -9.60 6.40
CA ARG A 36 -20.59 -9.76 4.94
C ARG A 36 -20.45 -11.22 4.48
N TYR A 37 -19.96 -12.10 5.35
CA TYR A 37 -19.72 -13.51 5.02
C TYR A 37 -20.87 -14.39 5.50
N PRO A 38 -21.28 -15.40 4.72
CA PRO A 38 -22.35 -16.31 5.11
C PRO A 38 -22.06 -17.06 6.42
N ALA A 39 -23.10 -17.54 7.09
CA ALA A 39 -22.96 -18.32 8.32
C ALA A 39 -22.00 -19.52 8.12
N GLY A 40 -21.07 -19.70 9.04
CA GLY A 40 -20.01 -20.71 8.98
C GLY A 40 -18.83 -20.37 8.07
N ARG A 41 -18.82 -19.19 7.41
CA ARG A 41 -17.74 -18.72 6.53
C ARG A 41 -17.02 -17.47 7.05
N GLN A 42 -17.22 -17.09 8.30
CA GLN A 42 -16.68 -15.87 8.90
C GLN A 42 -15.13 -15.84 8.89
N ARG A 43 -14.47 -17.00 8.89
CA ARG A 43 -13.00 -17.10 8.76
C ARG A 43 -12.46 -16.50 7.47
N SER A 44 -13.26 -16.37 6.42
CA SER A 44 -12.89 -15.70 5.17
C SER A 44 -12.69 -14.19 5.35
N ALA A 45 -13.13 -13.61 6.46
CA ALA A 45 -12.89 -12.21 6.81
C ALA A 45 -11.44 -11.93 7.26
N VAL A 46 -10.57 -12.94 7.33
CA VAL A 46 -9.18 -12.79 7.80
C VAL A 46 -8.41 -11.70 7.05
N MET A 47 -8.53 -11.64 5.72
CA MET A 47 -7.81 -10.65 4.93
C MET A 47 -8.23 -9.20 5.25
N PRO A 48 -9.50 -8.82 5.16
CA PRO A 48 -9.90 -7.44 5.48
C PRO A 48 -9.72 -7.11 6.97
N LEU A 49 -9.73 -8.08 7.89
CA LEU A 49 -9.43 -7.82 9.30
C LEU A 49 -7.93 -7.61 9.54
N LEU A 50 -7.05 -8.29 8.80
CA LEU A 50 -5.60 -8.01 8.84
C LEU A 50 -5.30 -6.61 8.30
N ASP A 51 -5.94 -6.18 7.21
CA ASP A 51 -5.82 -4.81 6.72
C ASP A 51 -6.29 -3.78 7.76
N LEU A 52 -7.45 -4.01 8.36
CA LEU A 52 -7.98 -3.14 9.41
C LEU A 52 -7.03 -3.07 10.63
N ALA A 53 -6.44 -4.20 11.03
CA ALA A 53 -5.48 -4.27 12.12
C ALA A 53 -4.18 -3.52 11.79
N GLN A 54 -3.62 -3.72 10.59
CA GLN A 54 -2.44 -3.01 10.12
C GLN A 54 -2.67 -1.49 10.11
N ARG A 55 -3.82 -1.04 9.61
CA ARG A 55 -4.19 0.39 9.61
C ARG A 55 -4.36 0.94 11.01
N GLN A 56 -4.91 0.18 11.96
CA GLN A 56 -5.00 0.60 13.35
C GLN A 56 -3.61 0.76 13.98
N VAL A 57 -2.72 -0.22 13.78
CA VAL A 57 -1.32 -0.13 14.23
C VAL A 57 -0.64 1.09 13.61
N GLY A 58 -0.88 1.34 12.33
CA GLY A 58 -0.37 2.52 11.64
C GLY A 58 -0.83 3.84 12.25
N ALA A 59 -2.13 3.96 12.55
CA ALA A 59 -2.70 5.14 13.19
C ALA A 59 -2.12 5.37 14.60
N GLU A 60 -1.94 4.30 15.38
CA GLU A 60 -1.39 4.36 16.74
C GLU A 60 0.13 4.68 16.76
N THR A 61 0.83 4.39 15.67
CA THR A 61 2.28 4.61 15.56
C THR A 61 2.68 5.77 14.65
N ASN A 62 1.72 6.41 13.98
CA ASN A 62 1.93 7.43 12.94
C ASN A 62 2.84 6.92 11.80
N THR A 63 2.60 5.67 11.38
CA THR A 63 3.29 4.98 10.27
C THR A 63 2.28 4.36 9.32
N GLN A 64 2.73 3.63 8.29
CA GLN A 64 1.82 2.80 7.47
C GLN A 64 1.36 1.51 8.16
N GLY A 65 1.86 1.24 9.34
CA GLY A 65 1.49 0.07 10.13
C GLY A 65 2.11 -1.23 9.63
N TRP A 66 2.11 -2.19 10.52
CA TRP A 66 2.53 -3.56 10.26
C TRP A 66 1.72 -4.52 11.12
N LEU A 67 1.95 -5.80 10.98
CA LEU A 67 1.25 -6.85 11.72
C LEU A 67 2.19 -7.55 12.70
N PRO A 68 2.36 -7.05 13.94
CA PRO A 68 3.03 -7.79 15.00
C PRO A 68 2.32 -9.10 15.30
N ILE A 69 3.06 -10.15 15.68
CA ILE A 69 2.48 -11.46 16.02
C ILE A 69 1.34 -11.35 17.04
N PRO A 70 1.42 -10.57 18.14
CA PRO A 70 0.29 -10.45 19.08
C PRO A 70 -0.99 -9.87 18.45
N VAL A 71 -0.87 -9.00 17.45
CA VAL A 71 -2.00 -8.46 16.69
C VAL A 71 -2.63 -9.54 15.81
N MET A 72 -1.80 -10.36 15.15
CA MET A 72 -2.31 -11.53 14.40
C MET A 72 -2.97 -12.57 15.30
N GLU A 73 -2.45 -12.79 16.50
CA GLU A 73 -3.07 -13.66 17.54
C GLU A 73 -4.47 -13.15 17.93
N TYR A 74 -4.62 -11.83 18.09
CA TYR A 74 -5.91 -11.22 18.35
C TYR A 74 -6.92 -11.46 17.21
N VAL A 75 -6.51 -11.24 15.95
CA VAL A 75 -7.34 -11.48 14.77
C VAL A 75 -7.74 -12.97 14.69
N ALA A 76 -6.80 -13.88 14.99
CA ALA A 76 -7.04 -15.31 15.03
C ALA A 76 -8.11 -15.68 16.07
N SER A 77 -7.99 -15.15 17.29
CA SER A 77 -8.96 -15.32 18.36
C SER A 77 -10.32 -14.75 17.98
N TYR A 78 -10.35 -13.57 17.36
CA TYR A 78 -11.59 -12.90 16.93
C TYR A 78 -12.38 -13.74 15.90
N LEU A 79 -11.69 -14.49 15.04
CA LEU A 79 -12.29 -15.35 14.00
C LEU A 79 -12.41 -16.82 14.40
N ASP A 80 -12.07 -17.19 15.62
CA ASP A 80 -12.01 -18.58 16.07
C ASP A 80 -11.22 -19.45 15.08
N MET A 81 -9.97 -19.08 14.79
CA MET A 81 -9.10 -19.82 13.89
C MET A 81 -7.68 -19.96 14.45
N PRO A 82 -6.95 -21.03 14.06
CA PRO A 82 -5.56 -21.19 14.50
C PRO A 82 -4.67 -20.02 14.04
N VAL A 83 -3.81 -19.53 14.93
CA VAL A 83 -2.89 -18.42 14.67
C VAL A 83 -2.07 -18.65 13.41
N ILE A 84 -1.58 -19.88 13.21
CA ILE A 84 -0.78 -20.24 12.03
C ILE A 84 -1.49 -19.92 10.71
N ARG A 85 -2.82 -20.06 10.65
CA ARG A 85 -3.62 -19.75 9.45
C ARG A 85 -3.67 -18.25 9.17
N VAL A 86 -3.67 -17.43 10.21
CA VAL A 86 -3.58 -15.96 10.06
C VAL A 86 -2.17 -15.56 9.60
N VAL A 87 -1.15 -16.17 10.19
CA VAL A 87 0.25 -15.95 9.79
C VAL A 87 0.50 -16.39 8.34
N GLU A 88 -0.06 -17.51 7.90
CA GLU A 88 0.00 -17.96 6.49
C GLU A 88 -0.53 -16.88 5.54
N VAL A 89 -1.69 -16.28 5.85
CA VAL A 89 -2.28 -15.22 5.03
C VAL A 89 -1.40 -13.96 5.05
N ALA A 90 -0.96 -13.53 6.24
CA ALA A 90 -0.14 -12.34 6.38
C ALA A 90 1.22 -12.46 5.67
N THR A 91 1.84 -13.64 5.69
CA THR A 91 3.12 -13.89 5.01
C THR A 91 2.99 -14.10 3.52
N PHE A 92 1.86 -14.62 3.05
CA PHE A 92 1.62 -14.87 1.63
C PHE A 92 1.35 -13.57 0.86
N TYR A 93 0.49 -12.69 1.36
CA TYR A 93 0.09 -11.48 0.66
C TYR A 93 1.04 -10.32 0.97
N ILE A 94 1.66 -9.75 -0.08
CA ILE A 94 2.70 -8.70 0.05
C ILE A 94 2.18 -7.35 0.55
N MET A 95 0.88 -7.13 0.52
CA MET A 95 0.26 -5.90 1.05
C MET A 95 0.32 -5.80 2.58
N TYR A 96 0.62 -6.90 3.27
CA TYR A 96 0.82 -6.88 4.71
C TYR A 96 2.29 -6.67 5.05
N ASN A 97 2.56 -5.64 5.85
CA ASN A 97 3.87 -5.38 6.39
C ASN A 97 4.12 -6.28 7.61
N LEU A 98 5.21 -7.00 7.63
CA LEU A 98 5.55 -7.97 8.69
C LEU A 98 6.54 -7.41 9.71
N VAL A 99 7.10 -6.25 9.41
CA VAL A 99 8.04 -5.48 10.23
C VAL A 99 7.63 -4.01 10.21
N PRO A 100 8.07 -3.22 11.18
CA PRO A 100 7.78 -1.78 11.19
C PRO A 100 8.19 -1.09 9.89
N VAL A 101 7.28 -0.30 9.35
CA VAL A 101 7.50 0.57 8.19
C VAL A 101 7.40 2.04 8.61
N GLY A 102 7.96 2.92 7.80
CA GLY A 102 7.93 4.35 8.05
C GLY A 102 6.56 4.99 7.84
N ARG A 103 6.52 6.30 8.05
CA ARG A 103 5.32 7.10 7.77
C ARG A 103 4.90 7.04 6.31
N PHE A 104 5.88 6.98 5.39
CA PHE A 104 5.67 6.82 3.97
C PHE A 104 6.34 5.53 3.49
N HIS A 105 5.53 4.60 2.99
CA HIS A 105 6.00 3.37 2.39
C HIS A 105 6.04 3.55 0.88
N VAL A 106 7.23 3.72 0.33
CA VAL A 106 7.50 3.90 -1.09
C VAL A 106 7.68 2.53 -1.73
N GLN A 107 6.74 2.13 -2.56
CA GLN A 107 6.71 0.83 -3.21
C GLN A 107 6.92 1.03 -4.72
N VAL A 108 8.11 0.69 -5.21
CA VAL A 108 8.49 0.87 -6.63
C VAL A 108 8.18 -0.39 -7.41
N CYS A 109 7.41 -0.26 -8.49
CA CYS A 109 7.17 -1.36 -9.41
C CYS A 109 8.43 -1.62 -10.25
N GLY A 110 9.03 -2.82 -10.11
CA GLY A 110 10.24 -3.25 -10.83
C GLY A 110 9.97 -4.19 -12.02
N THR A 111 8.69 -4.49 -12.37
CA THR A 111 8.37 -5.44 -13.43
C THR A 111 8.55 -4.84 -14.84
N THR A 112 8.56 -5.71 -15.85
CA THR A 112 9.03 -5.40 -17.20
C THR A 112 8.59 -4.05 -17.77
N PRO A 113 7.32 -3.63 -17.77
CA PRO A 113 6.95 -2.32 -18.32
C PRO A 113 7.60 -1.15 -17.58
N CYS A 114 7.63 -1.20 -16.24
CA CYS A 114 8.26 -0.16 -15.43
C CYS A 114 9.78 -0.18 -15.59
N MET A 115 10.40 -1.37 -15.65
CA MET A 115 11.83 -1.52 -15.91
C MET A 115 12.23 -0.92 -17.26
N LEU A 116 11.49 -1.21 -18.32
CA LEU A 116 11.74 -0.66 -19.66
C LEU A 116 11.51 0.85 -19.74
N ARG A 117 10.70 1.40 -18.83
CA ARG A 117 10.38 2.83 -18.77
C ARG A 117 11.20 3.59 -17.72
N GLY A 118 12.16 2.94 -17.05
CA GLY A 118 13.13 3.58 -16.18
C GLY A 118 12.84 3.45 -14.67
N SER A 119 12.27 2.33 -14.19
CA SER A 119 12.12 2.11 -12.74
C SER A 119 13.44 2.11 -11.99
N ASP A 120 14.54 1.73 -12.64
CA ASP A 120 15.88 1.77 -12.04
C ASP A 120 16.30 3.21 -11.70
N ASP A 121 15.96 4.19 -12.56
CA ASP A 121 16.20 5.62 -12.30
C ASP A 121 15.35 6.11 -11.11
N ILE A 122 14.13 5.59 -10.98
CA ILE A 122 13.23 5.87 -9.84
C ILE A 122 13.83 5.33 -8.54
N ILE A 123 14.32 4.09 -8.54
CA ILE A 123 15.02 3.49 -7.39
C ILE A 123 16.28 4.30 -7.06
N ALA A 124 17.07 4.67 -8.07
CA ALA A 124 18.27 5.47 -7.87
C ALA A 124 17.96 6.87 -7.27
N ALA A 125 16.85 7.51 -7.65
CA ALA A 125 16.40 8.76 -7.05
C ALA A 125 16.07 8.58 -5.55
N CYS A 126 15.34 7.51 -5.19
CA CYS A 126 15.09 7.19 -3.78
C CYS A 126 16.40 6.96 -3.00
N GLN A 127 17.34 6.22 -3.58
CA GLN A 127 18.63 5.91 -2.94
C GLN A 127 19.49 7.15 -2.73
N LYS A 128 19.50 8.12 -3.68
CA LYS A 128 20.17 9.41 -3.52
C LYS A 128 19.66 10.22 -2.33
N ARG A 129 18.42 9.99 -1.92
CA ARG A 129 17.77 10.60 -0.74
C ARG A 129 18.05 9.81 0.56
N GLY A 130 18.94 8.83 0.52
CA GLY A 130 19.35 8.02 1.68
C GLY A 130 18.44 6.82 1.97
N MET A 131 17.43 6.55 1.14
CA MET A 131 16.61 5.36 1.29
C MET A 131 17.39 4.11 0.87
N LYS A 132 17.23 3.03 1.62
CA LYS A 132 17.83 1.72 1.29
C LYS A 132 16.72 0.72 1.02
N MET A 133 16.91 -0.10 -0.01
CA MET A 133 15.93 -1.13 -0.37
C MET A 133 15.66 -2.08 0.81
N GLY A 134 14.39 -2.28 1.13
CA GLY A 134 13.94 -3.13 2.24
C GLY A 134 14.09 -2.53 3.64
N HIS A 135 14.49 -1.26 3.76
CA HIS A 135 14.75 -0.62 5.05
C HIS A 135 13.95 0.66 5.25
N THR A 136 13.64 0.93 6.50
CA THR A 136 13.11 2.21 6.95
C THR A 136 14.28 3.15 7.28
N THR A 137 14.17 4.42 6.92
CA THR A 137 15.16 5.45 7.27
C THR A 137 15.21 5.68 8.79
N ASP A 138 16.36 6.11 9.31
CA ASP A 138 16.59 6.27 10.75
C ASP A 138 15.63 7.28 11.42
N ASP A 139 15.13 8.25 10.65
CA ASP A 139 14.10 9.21 11.07
C ASP A 139 12.68 8.63 11.09
N GLY A 140 12.50 7.38 10.65
CA GLY A 140 11.21 6.71 10.55
C GLY A 140 10.28 7.27 9.47
N LEU A 141 10.79 8.11 8.58
CA LEU A 141 9.95 8.79 7.59
C LEU A 141 9.65 7.90 6.38
N TRP A 142 10.66 7.24 5.81
CA TRP A 142 10.57 6.50 4.55
C TRP A 142 10.89 5.03 4.73
N THR A 143 10.12 4.18 4.06
CA THR A 143 10.50 2.79 3.79
C THR A 143 10.47 2.58 2.28
N LEU A 144 11.56 2.05 1.70
CA LEU A 144 11.64 1.76 0.27
C LEU A 144 11.55 0.25 0.05
N THR A 145 10.60 -0.18 -0.79
CA THR A 145 10.52 -1.57 -1.24
C THR A 145 10.29 -1.64 -2.75
N GLU A 146 10.84 -2.68 -3.37
CA GLU A 146 10.50 -3.07 -4.72
C GLU A 146 9.34 -4.06 -4.65
N VAL A 147 8.35 -3.87 -5.50
CA VAL A 147 7.16 -4.72 -5.57
C VAL A 147 6.94 -5.24 -6.98
N GLU A 148 6.13 -6.29 -7.08
CA GLU A 148 5.66 -6.84 -8.34
C GLU A 148 4.69 -5.89 -9.04
N CYS A 149 4.23 -6.28 -10.24
CA CYS A 149 3.35 -5.45 -11.06
C CYS A 149 2.07 -5.04 -10.32
N MET A 150 1.84 -3.74 -10.22
CA MET A 150 0.64 -3.15 -9.64
C MET A 150 -0.47 -2.86 -10.67
N GLY A 151 -0.33 -3.38 -11.90
CA GLY A 151 -1.37 -3.31 -12.94
C GLY A 151 -1.42 -2.00 -13.73
N ASN A 152 -0.61 -1.00 -13.40
CA ASN A 152 -0.66 0.34 -14.01
C ASN A 152 0.40 0.55 -15.11
N CYS A 153 0.57 -0.46 -15.95
CA CYS A 153 1.64 -0.52 -16.96
C CYS A 153 1.55 0.55 -18.04
N ALA A 154 0.34 1.03 -18.34
CA ALA A 154 0.11 2.07 -19.35
C ALA A 154 0.70 3.43 -18.95
N SER A 155 0.88 3.66 -17.65
CA SER A 155 1.43 4.88 -17.08
C SER A 155 2.76 4.64 -16.36
N ALA A 156 3.54 3.65 -16.85
CA ALA A 156 4.85 3.31 -16.33
C ALA A 156 5.89 4.42 -16.59
N PRO A 157 6.90 4.61 -15.71
CA PRO A 157 7.05 3.92 -14.43
C PRO A 157 6.14 4.49 -13.35
N MET A 158 5.79 3.65 -12.38
CA MET A 158 4.89 4.04 -11.30
C MET A 158 5.42 3.60 -9.94
N VAL A 159 5.00 4.35 -8.91
CA VAL A 159 5.28 4.09 -7.50
C VAL A 159 3.98 4.22 -6.73
N GLN A 160 3.73 3.31 -5.80
CA GLN A 160 2.72 3.52 -4.78
C GLN A 160 3.38 4.07 -3.52
N ILE A 161 2.84 5.17 -2.99
CA ILE A 161 3.26 5.70 -1.69
C ILE A 161 2.04 5.66 -0.78
N ASN A 162 2.09 4.80 0.21
CA ASN A 162 0.94 4.49 1.06
C ASN A 162 -0.24 3.94 0.24
N ASP A 163 -1.37 4.66 0.20
CA ASP A 163 -2.56 4.27 -0.56
C ASP A 163 -2.62 4.93 -1.95
N ASP A 164 -1.71 5.86 -2.26
CA ASP A 164 -1.75 6.65 -3.48
C ASP A 164 -0.76 6.15 -4.53
N ASN A 165 -1.23 6.02 -5.78
CA ASN A 165 -0.39 5.73 -6.94
C ASN A 165 0.09 7.03 -7.58
N PHE A 166 1.38 7.07 -7.91
CA PHE A 166 2.04 8.13 -8.69
C PHE A 166 2.59 7.52 -9.97
N GLU A 167 2.23 8.08 -11.09
CA GLU A 167 2.38 7.50 -12.41
C GLU A 167 3.15 8.41 -13.35
N ASP A 168 3.61 7.87 -14.50
CA ASP A 168 4.38 8.62 -15.50
C ASP A 168 5.60 9.34 -14.88
N LEU A 169 6.27 8.65 -13.99
CA LEU A 169 7.33 9.24 -13.19
C LEU A 169 8.63 9.39 -13.98
N THR A 170 9.31 10.47 -13.67
CA THR A 170 10.75 10.65 -13.86
C THR A 170 11.39 10.88 -12.50
N ALA A 171 12.71 10.82 -12.41
CA ALA A 171 13.42 11.11 -11.16
C ALA A 171 12.99 12.48 -10.58
N ASP A 172 12.91 13.52 -11.40
CA ASP A 172 12.55 14.88 -10.97
C ASP A 172 11.08 14.95 -10.48
N ARG A 173 10.17 14.24 -11.15
CA ARG A 173 8.76 14.17 -10.74
C ARG A 173 8.60 13.45 -9.42
N LEU A 174 9.32 12.33 -9.24
CA LEU A 174 9.33 11.62 -7.97
C LEU A 174 9.91 12.49 -6.86
N ASP A 175 11.03 13.19 -7.12
CA ASP A 175 11.63 14.10 -6.14
C ASP A 175 10.64 15.18 -5.68
N ALA A 176 9.88 15.77 -6.60
CA ALA A 176 8.84 16.74 -6.27
C ALA A 176 7.72 16.16 -5.40
N VAL A 177 7.30 14.92 -5.67
CA VAL A 177 6.31 14.19 -4.84
C VAL A 177 6.86 13.95 -3.44
N LEU A 178 8.08 13.43 -3.33
CA LEU A 178 8.73 13.15 -2.05
C LEU A 178 8.95 14.43 -1.22
N ASP A 179 9.35 15.52 -1.85
CA ASP A 179 9.52 16.82 -1.17
C ASP A 179 8.18 17.36 -0.66
N ALA A 180 7.11 17.23 -1.43
CA ALA A 180 5.79 17.64 -1.00
C ALA A 180 5.33 16.84 0.22
N LEU A 181 5.49 15.52 0.20
CA LEU A 181 5.15 14.63 1.33
C LEU A 181 5.99 14.93 2.57
N ALA A 182 7.31 15.12 2.42
CA ALA A 182 8.19 15.50 3.52
C ALA A 182 7.79 16.84 4.15
N ALA A 183 7.30 17.78 3.34
CA ALA A 183 6.78 19.08 3.80
C ALA A 183 5.35 18.99 4.39
N GLY A 184 4.77 17.80 4.51
CA GLY A 184 3.40 17.58 5.02
C GLY A 184 2.30 18.00 4.05
N LYS A 185 2.63 18.17 2.77
CA LYS A 185 1.64 18.46 1.71
C LYS A 185 1.18 17.15 1.09
N GLN A 186 -0.07 17.12 0.60
CA GLN A 186 -0.61 15.99 -0.15
C GLN A 186 -0.48 16.28 -1.66
N PRO A 187 0.47 15.65 -2.38
CA PRO A 187 0.57 15.77 -3.83
C PRO A 187 -0.64 15.10 -4.50
N LYS A 188 -0.98 15.53 -5.70
CA LYS A 188 -2.05 14.91 -6.47
C LYS A 188 -1.63 13.49 -6.86
N ALA A 189 -2.43 12.50 -6.49
CA ALA A 189 -2.25 11.11 -6.95
C ALA A 189 -2.54 10.96 -8.45
N GLY A 190 -2.07 9.88 -9.04
CA GLY A 190 -2.20 9.56 -10.45
C GLY A 190 -1.04 10.08 -11.29
N THR A 191 -1.32 10.36 -12.57
CA THR A 191 -0.29 10.79 -13.52
C THR A 191 0.38 12.12 -13.11
N GLN A 192 1.70 12.11 -13.19
CA GLN A 192 2.54 13.29 -12.97
C GLN A 192 2.94 13.94 -14.30
N GLU A 193 2.47 13.41 -15.44
CA GLU A 193 2.65 14.01 -16.76
C GLU A 193 1.74 15.21 -16.94
N PRO A 194 2.25 16.41 -17.21
CA PRO A 194 1.41 17.58 -17.46
C PRO A 194 0.44 17.36 -18.62
N GLY A 195 -0.83 17.69 -18.40
CA GLY A 195 -1.87 17.60 -19.43
C GLY A 195 -2.42 16.19 -19.66
N ARG A 196 -1.87 15.16 -19.02
CA ARG A 196 -2.40 13.80 -19.03
C ARG A 196 -3.39 13.60 -17.87
N HIS A 197 -4.50 12.94 -18.10
CA HIS A 197 -5.55 12.76 -17.09
C HIS A 197 -5.68 11.31 -16.62
N THR A 198 -5.52 10.36 -17.56
CA THR A 198 -5.65 8.92 -17.29
C THR A 198 -4.63 8.13 -18.11
N VAL A 199 -4.92 6.88 -18.39
CA VAL A 199 -4.11 5.97 -19.22
C VAL A 199 -4.23 6.22 -20.73
N GLU A 200 -4.74 7.36 -21.15
CA GLU A 200 -4.83 7.73 -22.56
C GLU A 200 -3.46 7.77 -23.25
N PRO A 201 -3.39 7.56 -24.58
CA PRO A 201 -2.15 7.66 -25.34
C PRO A 201 -1.52 9.05 -25.19
N ALA A 202 -0.18 9.11 -25.17
CA ALA A 202 0.58 10.36 -25.02
C ALA A 202 0.31 11.41 -26.14
N GLY A 203 -0.27 11.01 -27.26
CA GLY A 203 -0.65 11.86 -28.38
C GLY A 203 -2.11 12.30 -28.43
N ALA A 204 -2.81 12.28 -27.29
CA ALA A 204 -4.25 12.43 -27.16
C ALA A 204 -5.06 11.19 -27.53
N LEU A 205 -6.39 11.26 -27.39
CA LEU A 205 -7.30 10.17 -27.70
C LEU A 205 -7.19 9.75 -29.16
N SER A 206 -6.99 8.44 -29.40
CA SER A 206 -6.92 7.86 -30.73
C SER A 206 -8.25 7.24 -31.19
N SER A 207 -9.18 7.01 -30.27
CA SER A 207 -10.52 6.46 -30.51
C SER A 207 -11.58 7.26 -29.77
N LEU A 208 -12.84 7.12 -30.19
CA LEU A 208 -14.00 7.77 -29.57
C LEU A 208 -13.90 9.30 -29.44
N LYS A 209 -13.10 9.94 -30.29
CA LYS A 209 -12.90 11.40 -30.26
C LYS A 209 -14.21 12.16 -30.36
N ASP A 210 -15.03 11.78 -31.32
CA ASP A 210 -16.34 12.45 -31.57
C ASP A 210 -17.28 12.35 -30.36
N MET A 211 -17.18 11.26 -29.60
CA MET A 211 -18.00 11.02 -28.42
C MET A 211 -17.53 11.86 -27.23
N VAL A 212 -16.22 12.07 -27.08
CA VAL A 212 -15.66 12.96 -26.06
C VAL A 212 -15.97 14.42 -26.42
N GLU A 213 -15.81 14.81 -27.68
CA GLU A 213 -16.14 16.17 -28.18
C GLU A 213 -17.61 16.49 -28.00
N SER A 214 -18.50 15.49 -28.17
CA SER A 214 -19.94 15.64 -27.94
C SER A 214 -20.35 15.65 -26.47
N ASN A 215 -19.40 15.46 -25.53
CA ASN A 215 -19.67 15.36 -24.09
C ASN A 215 -20.73 14.31 -23.73
N HIS A 216 -20.72 13.17 -24.44
CA HIS A 216 -21.69 12.09 -24.27
C HIS A 216 -21.51 11.42 -22.92
N ASP A 217 -22.56 11.39 -22.10
CA ASP A 217 -22.53 10.74 -20.77
C ASP A 217 -22.94 9.26 -20.89
N TYR A 218 -21.96 8.38 -20.79
CA TYR A 218 -22.14 6.93 -20.84
C TYR A 218 -22.74 6.30 -19.58
N ARG A 219 -22.91 7.05 -18.51
CA ARG A 219 -23.31 6.50 -17.20
C ARG A 219 -24.77 6.09 -17.12
N GLY A 220 -25.57 6.30 -18.17
CA GLY A 220 -26.99 6.01 -18.22
C GLY A 220 -27.45 4.88 -19.15
N GLU A 221 -26.52 4.21 -19.87
CA GLU A 221 -26.87 3.26 -20.93
C GLU A 221 -26.56 1.78 -20.61
N TRP A 222 -26.37 1.41 -19.34
CA TRP A 222 -26.09 0.01 -18.91
C TRP A 222 -27.21 -0.59 -18.09
#